data_31dceb38d12482c51b19238c0b5ba176
#
_entry.id   31dceb38d12482c51b19238c0b5ba176
#
_cell.length_a   1.000
_cell.length_b   1.000
_cell.length_c   1.000
_cell.angle_alpha   90.00
_cell.angle_beta   90.00
_cell.angle_gamma   90.00
#
_symmetry.space_group_name_H-M   'P 1'
#
loop_
_entity.id
_entity.type
_entity.pdbx_description
1 polymer ?
#
loop_
_entity_poly.entity_id
_entity_poly.type
_entity_poly.pdbx_seq_one_letter_code
_entity_poly.pdbx_strand_id
1 'polypeptide(L)'
;MDGNGRWANAHNKSRSYGHRAGSENVINIVEACCEINIKYLTLYAFSTENWKRPEEEKKALFQLLKEFYKKEIKRLISNNILVKHIGDITAFPKDTIKTIEETEKETLEKCKNPILTVILALNYGFRDELKNAIKNICYDVKDNKIDIENIDENFIKNYLYTKDTPDPDLIIRTSGESRLSNFLMYQASYSELYFTDILWPDFSKDNFKKAIDEYSNRNRRYGGL
;
A
#
# COMPACT_ATOMS: atom_id res chain seq x y z
N MET A 1 5.72 -3.75 3.86
CA MET A 1 7.00 -3.86 3.12
C MET A 1 7.80 -5.01 3.71
N ASP A 2 8.65 -5.64 2.88
CA ASP A 2 9.34 -6.89 3.26
C ASP A 2 10.76 -6.63 3.78
N GLY A 3 11.24 -7.45 4.76
CA GLY A 3 12.60 -7.39 5.28
C GLY A 3 12.76 -6.94 6.72
N ASN A 4 11.77 -6.32 7.35
CA ASN A 4 11.87 -5.77 8.70
C ASN A 4 12.38 -6.78 9.74
N GLY A 5 11.84 -8.01 9.73
CA GLY A 5 12.26 -9.05 10.66
C GLY A 5 13.67 -9.58 10.38
N ARG A 6 14.04 -9.75 9.10
CA ARG A 6 15.40 -10.18 8.71
C ARG A 6 16.43 -9.12 9.07
N TRP A 7 16.11 -7.86 8.84
CA TRP A 7 16.94 -6.74 9.24
C TRP A 7 17.18 -6.70 10.76
N ALA A 8 16.13 -6.85 11.56
CA ALA A 8 16.25 -6.91 13.02
C ALA A 8 17.15 -8.05 13.47
N ASN A 9 16.97 -9.26 12.91
CA ASN A 9 17.82 -10.42 13.22
C ASN A 9 19.29 -10.14 12.87
N ALA A 10 19.59 -9.55 11.72
CA ALA A 10 20.95 -9.19 11.31
C ALA A 10 21.62 -8.19 12.26
N HIS A 11 20.82 -7.37 12.96
CA HIS A 11 21.27 -6.38 13.94
C HIS A 11 21.15 -6.86 15.40
N ASN A 12 20.83 -8.14 15.65
CA ASN A 12 20.60 -8.69 16.99
C ASN A 12 19.51 -7.93 17.77
N LYS A 13 18.44 -7.51 17.08
CA LYS A 13 17.29 -6.78 17.63
C LYS A 13 16.01 -7.58 17.54
N SER A 14 15.00 -7.19 18.33
CA SER A 14 13.67 -7.77 18.26
C SER A 14 12.96 -7.45 16.94
N ARG A 15 12.03 -8.29 16.52
CA ARG A 15 11.20 -8.04 15.33
C ARG A 15 10.46 -6.70 15.38
N SER A 16 9.97 -6.32 16.56
CA SER A 16 9.30 -5.02 16.78
C SER A 16 10.23 -3.84 16.51
N TYR A 17 11.52 -3.97 16.85
CA TYR A 17 12.52 -2.96 16.50
C TYR A 17 12.69 -2.82 14.99
N GLY A 18 12.73 -3.93 14.26
CA GLY A 18 12.79 -3.89 12.80
C GLY A 18 11.54 -3.26 12.17
N HIS A 19 10.34 -3.53 12.72
CA HIS A 19 9.11 -2.88 12.29
C HIS A 19 9.14 -1.37 12.53
N ARG A 20 9.71 -0.91 13.65
CA ARG A 20 9.90 0.52 13.93
C ARG A 20 10.85 1.17 12.93
N ALA A 21 12.02 0.58 12.69
CA ALA A 21 12.97 1.07 11.69
C ALA A 21 12.32 1.12 10.29
N GLY A 22 11.56 0.09 9.91
CA GLY A 22 10.82 0.10 8.65
C GLY A 22 9.71 1.14 8.57
N SER A 23 9.07 1.49 9.69
CA SER A 23 8.08 2.57 9.77
C SER A 23 8.74 3.95 9.57
N GLU A 24 9.92 4.15 10.16
CA GLU A 24 10.70 5.38 9.97
C GLU A 24 11.13 5.56 8.50
N ASN A 25 11.49 4.46 7.83
CA ASN A 25 11.86 4.50 6.42
C ASN A 25 10.69 4.88 5.48
N VAL A 26 9.42 4.69 5.89
CA VAL A 26 8.26 5.15 5.12
C VAL A 26 8.38 6.64 4.78
N ILE A 27 8.76 7.46 5.75
CA ILE A 27 8.87 8.91 5.54
C ILE A 27 9.99 9.25 4.55
N ASN A 28 11.13 8.55 4.61
CA ASN A 28 12.21 8.76 3.64
C ASN A 28 11.74 8.50 2.19
N ILE A 29 10.94 7.46 1.99
CA ILE A 29 10.41 7.14 0.66
C ILE A 29 9.29 8.11 0.26
N VAL A 30 8.43 8.54 1.17
CA VAL A 30 7.43 9.59 0.93
C VAL A 30 8.10 10.88 0.47
N GLU A 31 9.17 11.31 1.14
CA GLU A 31 9.95 12.48 0.72
C GLU A 31 10.57 12.30 -0.67
N ALA A 32 11.18 11.12 -0.92
CA ALA A 32 11.74 10.82 -2.23
C ALA A 32 10.68 10.87 -3.34
N CYS A 33 9.45 10.39 -3.08
CA CYS A 33 8.32 10.51 -3.99
C CYS A 33 7.98 11.98 -4.30
N CYS A 34 7.94 12.84 -3.28
CA CYS A 34 7.68 14.27 -3.46
C CYS A 34 8.80 14.95 -4.29
N GLU A 35 10.08 14.61 -4.02
CA GLU A 35 11.23 15.17 -4.72
C GLU A 35 11.20 14.92 -6.24
N ILE A 36 10.67 13.77 -6.66
CA ILE A 36 10.60 13.38 -8.08
C ILE A 36 9.19 13.38 -8.66
N ASN A 37 8.23 14.03 -7.97
CA ASN A 37 6.85 14.23 -8.42
C ASN A 37 6.04 12.95 -8.68
N ILE A 38 6.26 11.88 -7.92
CA ILE A 38 5.39 10.70 -7.90
C ILE A 38 4.02 11.09 -7.34
N LYS A 39 2.94 10.68 -7.99
CA LYS A 39 1.57 11.05 -7.61
C LYS A 39 0.91 10.08 -6.65
N TYR A 40 1.27 8.80 -6.75
CA TYR A 40 0.69 7.73 -5.92
C TYR A 40 1.77 6.81 -5.39
N LEU A 41 1.74 6.55 -4.09
CA LEU A 41 2.61 5.59 -3.41
C LEU A 41 1.75 4.62 -2.62
N THR A 42 1.68 3.36 -3.05
CA THR A 42 0.98 2.30 -2.29
C THR A 42 1.98 1.46 -1.52
N LEU A 43 1.76 1.33 -0.22
CA LEU A 43 2.63 0.60 0.71
C LEU A 43 1.91 -0.61 1.28
N TYR A 44 2.47 -1.82 1.12
CA TYR A 44 1.92 -3.05 1.68
C TYR A 44 2.24 -3.16 3.17
N ALA A 45 1.42 -2.55 4.01
CA ALA A 45 1.70 -2.40 5.44
C ALA A 45 1.23 -3.59 6.29
N PHE A 46 0.04 -4.17 5.99
CA PHE A 46 -0.49 -5.34 6.69
C PHE A 46 -1.31 -6.20 5.72
N SER A 47 -0.84 -7.43 5.45
CA SER A 47 -1.55 -8.36 4.58
C SER A 47 -2.55 -9.24 5.35
N THR A 48 -3.52 -9.82 4.64
CA THR A 48 -4.45 -10.80 5.23
C THR A 48 -3.73 -12.00 5.83
N GLU A 49 -2.58 -12.39 5.31
CA GLU A 49 -1.77 -13.48 5.85
C GLU A 49 -1.10 -13.13 7.19
N ASN A 50 -0.97 -11.83 7.52
CA ASN A 50 -0.34 -11.39 8.77
C ASN A 50 -1.19 -11.68 10.02
N TRP A 51 -2.47 -12.03 9.85
CA TRP A 51 -3.30 -12.53 10.96
C TRP A 51 -2.76 -13.81 11.60
N LYS A 52 -1.95 -14.59 10.87
CA LYS A 52 -1.29 -15.80 11.39
C LYS A 52 -0.11 -15.50 12.32
N ARG A 53 0.29 -14.23 12.47
CA ARG A 53 1.37 -13.82 13.37
C ARG A 53 0.97 -13.94 14.83
N PRO A 54 1.94 -14.07 15.76
CA PRO A 54 1.66 -14.05 17.19
C PRO A 54 0.90 -12.77 17.61
N GLU A 55 0.03 -12.89 18.59
CA GLU A 55 -0.81 -11.78 19.07
C GLU A 55 0.00 -10.56 19.50
N GLU A 56 1.14 -10.79 20.17
CA GLU A 56 2.04 -9.70 20.61
C GLU A 56 2.62 -8.92 19.42
N GLU A 57 3.00 -9.61 18.34
CA GLU A 57 3.50 -8.95 17.13
C GLU A 57 2.38 -8.13 16.47
N LYS A 58 1.17 -8.66 16.38
CA LYS A 58 0.01 -7.92 15.82
C LYS A 58 -0.31 -6.68 16.66
N LYS A 59 -0.35 -6.80 17.99
CA LYS A 59 -0.57 -5.64 18.90
C LYS A 59 0.50 -4.58 18.70
N ALA A 60 1.77 -4.97 18.59
CA ALA A 60 2.87 -4.05 18.35
C ALA A 60 2.73 -3.33 16.99
N LEU A 61 2.29 -4.04 15.93
CA LEU A 61 2.05 -3.44 14.62
C LEU A 61 0.90 -2.43 14.64
N PHE A 62 -0.22 -2.73 15.31
CA PHE A 62 -1.32 -1.77 15.45
C PHE A 62 -0.92 -0.55 16.27
N GLN A 63 -0.15 -0.74 17.34
CA GLN A 63 0.36 0.37 18.12
C GLN A 63 1.31 1.24 17.30
N LEU A 64 2.23 0.62 16.53
CA LEU A 64 3.15 1.33 15.66
C LEU A 64 2.41 2.12 14.55
N LEU A 65 1.35 1.56 13.98
CA LEU A 65 0.52 2.25 12.99
C LEU A 65 -0.13 3.51 13.58
N LYS A 66 -0.68 3.42 14.79
CA LYS A 66 -1.26 4.58 15.50
C LYS A 66 -0.20 5.65 15.83
N GLU A 67 0.97 5.22 16.30
CA GLU A 67 2.09 6.13 16.58
C GLU A 67 2.55 6.86 15.31
N PHE A 68 2.67 6.13 14.21
CA PHE A 68 3.03 6.69 12.90
C PHE A 68 2.04 7.77 12.47
N TYR A 69 0.76 7.48 12.46
CA TYR A 69 -0.27 8.45 12.09
C TYR A 69 -0.22 9.70 12.97
N LYS A 70 -0.22 9.54 14.30
CA LYS A 70 -0.18 10.66 15.24
C LYS A 70 1.05 11.53 15.10
N LYS A 71 2.20 10.91 14.84
CA LYS A 71 3.48 11.61 14.70
C LYS A 71 3.55 12.38 13.38
N GLU A 72 3.13 11.77 12.28
CA GLU A 72 3.42 12.26 10.95
C GLU A 72 2.26 13.09 10.34
N ILE A 73 1.04 13.03 10.89
CA ILE A 73 -0.15 13.70 10.30
C ILE A 73 0.07 15.18 9.98
N LYS A 74 0.67 15.94 10.93
CA LYS A 74 0.92 17.38 10.73
C LYS A 74 1.89 17.63 9.58
N ARG A 75 2.94 16.80 9.47
CA ARG A 75 3.95 16.87 8.42
C ARG A 75 3.36 16.52 7.06
N LEU A 76 2.53 15.47 7.00
CA LEU A 76 1.86 15.06 5.76
C LEU A 76 0.94 16.18 5.25
N ILE A 77 0.13 16.78 6.12
CA ILE A 77 -0.75 17.90 5.78
C ILE A 77 0.05 19.11 5.32
N SER A 78 1.10 19.52 6.06
CA SER A 78 1.92 20.68 5.68
C SER A 78 2.62 20.54 4.32
N ASN A 79 2.86 19.30 3.90
CA ASN A 79 3.38 18.98 2.57
C ASN A 79 2.29 18.64 1.54
N ASN A 80 1.02 18.91 1.83
CA ASN A 80 -0.12 18.63 0.94
C ASN A 80 -0.16 17.18 0.45
N ILE A 81 0.02 16.23 1.37
CA ILE A 81 0.03 14.78 1.13
C ILE A 81 -1.28 14.19 1.63
N LEU A 82 -2.05 13.59 0.73
CA LEU A 82 -3.27 12.85 1.06
C LEU A 82 -2.92 11.45 1.53
N VAL A 83 -3.57 10.98 2.59
CA VAL A 83 -3.45 9.59 3.06
C VAL A 83 -4.76 8.86 2.85
N LYS A 84 -4.68 7.64 2.31
CA LYS A 84 -5.80 6.70 2.16
C LYS A 84 -5.39 5.31 2.59
N HIS A 85 -6.37 4.44 2.85
CA HIS A 85 -6.10 3.01 2.93
C HIS A 85 -6.88 2.22 1.88
N ILE A 86 -6.43 1.02 1.61
CA ILE A 86 -7.14 -0.03 0.87
C ILE A 86 -7.11 -1.31 1.70
N GLY A 87 -8.15 -2.13 1.58
CA GLY A 87 -8.35 -3.35 2.35
C GLY A 87 -9.47 -3.23 3.38
N ASP A 88 -9.78 -4.33 4.05
CA ASP A 88 -10.88 -4.42 5.02
C ASP A 88 -10.36 -4.30 6.45
N ILE A 89 -10.44 -3.11 7.03
CA ILE A 89 -9.97 -2.83 8.39
C ILE A 89 -10.98 -3.17 9.49
N THR A 90 -12.16 -3.70 9.15
CA THR A 90 -13.23 -3.98 10.14
C THR A 90 -12.81 -4.93 11.25
N ALA A 91 -11.85 -5.81 10.99
CA ALA A 91 -11.28 -6.73 11.97
C ALA A 91 -10.18 -6.11 12.87
N PHE A 92 -9.79 -4.85 12.62
CA PHE A 92 -8.78 -4.17 13.44
C PHE A 92 -9.36 -3.73 14.81
N PRO A 93 -8.52 -3.46 15.82
CA PRO A 93 -8.96 -2.85 17.07
C PRO A 93 -9.67 -1.50 16.79
N LYS A 94 -10.78 -1.24 17.51
CA LYS A 94 -11.61 -0.05 17.29
C LYS A 94 -10.85 1.28 17.36
N ASP A 95 -9.90 1.38 18.27
CA ASP A 95 -9.04 2.57 18.41
C ASP A 95 -8.08 2.74 17.23
N THR A 96 -7.65 1.65 16.61
CA THR A 96 -6.84 1.68 15.39
C THR A 96 -7.67 2.11 14.18
N ILE A 97 -8.87 1.55 14.01
CA ILE A 97 -9.84 1.96 12.97
C ILE A 97 -10.10 3.46 13.07
N LYS A 98 -10.46 3.94 14.28
CA LYS A 98 -10.71 5.36 14.52
C LYS A 98 -9.53 6.24 14.11
N THR A 99 -8.29 5.85 14.45
CA THR A 99 -7.09 6.61 14.08
C THR A 99 -6.91 6.68 12.56
N ILE A 100 -7.17 5.59 11.84
CA ILE A 100 -7.07 5.54 10.38
C ILE A 100 -8.11 6.49 9.76
N GLU A 101 -9.38 6.36 10.15
CA GLU A 101 -10.49 7.15 9.62
C GLU A 101 -10.33 8.65 9.90
N GLU A 102 -9.90 9.02 11.12
CA GLU A 102 -9.62 10.41 11.49
C GLU A 102 -8.49 11.00 10.64
N THR A 103 -7.43 10.23 10.41
CA THR A 103 -6.29 10.68 9.59
C THR A 103 -6.70 10.89 8.12
N GLU A 104 -7.45 9.96 7.55
CA GLU A 104 -7.93 10.08 6.18
C GLU A 104 -8.85 11.28 6.02
N LYS A 105 -9.80 11.45 6.93
CA LYS A 105 -10.70 12.59 6.94
C LYS A 105 -9.94 13.91 7.04
N GLU A 106 -9.00 14.01 7.99
CA GLU A 106 -8.24 15.25 8.22
C GLU A 106 -7.37 15.61 7.00
N THR A 107 -6.70 14.62 6.38
CA THR A 107 -5.89 14.88 5.17
C THR A 107 -6.77 15.21 3.97
N LEU A 108 -7.94 14.57 3.80
CA LEU A 108 -8.90 14.88 2.74
C LEU A 108 -9.47 16.29 2.84
N GLU A 109 -9.76 16.74 4.05
CA GLU A 109 -10.29 18.10 4.30
C GLU A 109 -9.22 19.18 4.06
N LYS A 110 -7.97 18.92 4.46
CA LYS A 110 -6.90 19.93 4.48
C LYS A 110 -6.02 19.92 3.23
N CYS A 111 -5.83 18.77 2.58
CA CYS A 111 -5.00 18.66 1.38
C CYS A 111 -5.84 18.86 0.11
N LYS A 112 -5.79 20.08 -0.43
CA LYS A 112 -6.44 20.40 -1.70
C LYS A 112 -5.44 20.24 -2.84
N ASN A 113 -5.81 19.47 -3.90
CA ASN A 113 -4.91 19.10 -4.99
C ASN A 113 -3.58 18.50 -4.48
N PRO A 114 -3.62 17.33 -3.82
CA PRO A 114 -2.45 16.75 -3.17
C PRO A 114 -1.31 16.51 -4.16
N ILE A 115 -0.08 16.79 -3.73
CA ILE A 115 1.12 16.52 -4.55
C ILE A 115 1.44 15.02 -4.60
N LEU A 116 1.07 14.30 -3.55
CA LEU A 116 1.23 12.85 -3.41
C LEU A 116 0.03 12.28 -2.66
N THR A 117 -0.48 11.15 -3.10
CA THR A 117 -1.42 10.30 -2.36
C THR A 117 -0.68 9.07 -1.86
N VAL A 118 -0.55 8.93 -0.55
CA VAL A 118 -0.01 7.74 0.12
C VAL A 118 -1.15 6.80 0.46
N ILE A 119 -1.07 5.56 -0.03
CA ILE A 119 -2.08 4.53 0.16
C ILE A 119 -1.48 3.40 0.98
N LEU A 120 -2.06 3.14 2.16
CA LEU A 120 -1.66 2.03 3.00
C LEU A 120 -2.55 0.82 2.74
N ALA A 121 -1.98 -0.26 2.21
CA ALA A 121 -2.69 -1.53 2.10
C ALA A 121 -2.72 -2.22 3.48
N LEU A 122 -3.89 -2.16 4.13
CA LEU A 122 -4.16 -2.58 5.50
C LEU A 122 -5.18 -3.73 5.51
N ASN A 123 -4.83 -4.85 6.09
CA ASN A 123 -5.61 -6.09 5.97
C ASN A 123 -6.01 -6.37 4.51
N TYR A 124 -5.04 -6.15 3.64
CA TYR A 124 -5.20 -6.28 2.20
C TYR A 124 -4.68 -7.63 1.71
N GLY A 125 -5.34 -8.15 0.71
CA GLY A 125 -4.91 -9.28 -0.11
C GLY A 125 -5.82 -9.34 -1.34
N PHE A 126 -5.24 -9.46 -2.54
CA PHE A 126 -6.02 -9.43 -3.79
C PHE A 126 -7.13 -10.48 -3.83
N ARG A 127 -6.87 -11.71 -3.33
CA ARG A 127 -7.89 -12.76 -3.32
C ARG A 127 -9.09 -12.39 -2.44
N ASP A 128 -8.87 -11.66 -1.35
CA ASP A 128 -9.95 -11.15 -0.50
C ASP A 128 -10.68 -9.98 -1.18
N GLU A 129 -9.94 -9.05 -1.76
CA GLU A 129 -10.50 -7.95 -2.55
C GLU A 129 -11.40 -8.48 -3.67
N LEU A 130 -10.91 -9.43 -4.47
CA LEU A 130 -11.67 -10.04 -5.57
C LEU A 130 -12.94 -10.73 -5.08
N LYS A 131 -12.84 -11.52 -3.99
CA LYS A 131 -14.00 -12.15 -3.35
C LYS A 131 -15.06 -11.11 -2.97
N ASN A 132 -14.65 -10.00 -2.38
CA ASN A 132 -15.56 -8.93 -1.95
C ASN A 132 -16.16 -8.19 -3.16
N ALA A 133 -15.36 -7.90 -4.19
CA ALA A 133 -15.84 -7.30 -5.43
C ALA A 133 -16.92 -8.18 -6.10
N ILE A 134 -16.65 -9.48 -6.26
CA ILE A 134 -17.62 -10.44 -6.84
C ILE A 134 -18.92 -10.46 -6.01
N LYS A 135 -18.84 -10.51 -4.69
CA LYS A 135 -20.04 -10.50 -3.84
C LYS A 135 -20.86 -9.23 -4.03
N ASN A 136 -20.23 -8.07 -4.06
CA ASN A 136 -20.91 -6.80 -4.23
C ASN A 136 -21.57 -6.69 -5.61
N ILE A 137 -20.89 -7.13 -6.68
CA ILE A 137 -21.47 -7.23 -8.03
C ILE A 137 -22.70 -8.14 -8.02
N CYS A 138 -22.59 -9.33 -7.41
CA CYS A 138 -23.73 -10.27 -7.32
C CYS A 138 -24.93 -9.67 -6.56
N TYR A 139 -24.70 -8.92 -5.49
CA TYR A 139 -25.78 -8.22 -4.77
C TYR A 139 -26.43 -7.16 -5.64
N ASP A 140 -25.64 -6.35 -6.36
CA ASP A 140 -26.17 -5.28 -7.19
C ASP A 140 -26.92 -5.83 -8.43
N VAL A 141 -26.49 -6.96 -8.99
CA VAL A 141 -27.26 -7.68 -10.03
C VAL A 141 -28.58 -8.21 -9.47
N LYS A 142 -28.55 -8.87 -8.29
CA LYS A 142 -29.75 -9.40 -7.62
C LYS A 142 -30.76 -8.29 -7.30
N ASP A 143 -30.28 -7.12 -6.91
CA ASP A 143 -31.09 -5.95 -6.57
C ASP A 143 -31.55 -5.15 -7.83
N ASN A 144 -31.29 -5.67 -9.04
CA ASN A 144 -31.56 -5.01 -10.34
C ASN A 144 -30.95 -3.61 -10.48
N LYS A 145 -29.83 -3.33 -9.81
CA LYS A 145 -29.09 -2.07 -9.95
C LYS A 145 -28.21 -2.08 -11.19
N ILE A 146 -27.77 -3.26 -11.62
CA ILE A 146 -26.92 -3.47 -12.79
C ILE A 146 -27.41 -4.65 -13.63
N ASP A 147 -27.23 -4.54 -14.94
CA ASP A 147 -27.41 -5.62 -15.87
C ASP A 147 -26.11 -6.40 -16.03
N ILE A 148 -26.18 -7.73 -15.97
CA ILE A 148 -25.03 -8.62 -16.10
C ILE A 148 -24.29 -8.40 -17.45
N GLU A 149 -24.99 -8.03 -18.50
CA GLU A 149 -24.42 -7.76 -19.83
C GLU A 149 -23.53 -6.50 -19.85
N ASN A 150 -23.63 -5.62 -18.84
CA ASN A 150 -22.82 -4.41 -18.71
C ASN A 150 -21.53 -4.63 -17.89
N ILE A 151 -21.24 -5.87 -17.47
CA ILE A 151 -20.06 -6.18 -16.69
C ILE A 151 -18.87 -6.37 -17.62
N ASP A 152 -18.02 -5.35 -17.73
CA ASP A 152 -16.74 -5.37 -18.43
C ASP A 152 -15.56 -5.16 -17.46
N GLU A 153 -14.33 -5.11 -17.96
CA GLU A 153 -13.11 -4.90 -17.16
C GLU A 153 -13.14 -3.56 -16.42
N ASN A 154 -13.63 -2.49 -17.03
CA ASN A 154 -13.73 -1.18 -16.41
C ASN A 154 -14.78 -1.17 -15.31
N PHE A 155 -15.89 -1.89 -15.53
CA PHE A 155 -16.94 -2.05 -14.53
C PHE A 155 -16.41 -2.77 -13.29
N ILE A 156 -15.67 -3.86 -13.44
CA ILE A 156 -15.05 -4.61 -12.32
C ILE A 156 -14.15 -3.70 -11.49
N LYS A 157 -13.38 -2.83 -12.13
CA LYS A 157 -12.48 -1.88 -11.45
C LYS A 157 -13.21 -1.01 -10.43
N ASN A 158 -14.48 -0.64 -10.67
CA ASN A 158 -15.28 0.16 -9.76
C ASN A 158 -15.65 -0.56 -8.44
N TYR A 159 -15.47 -1.86 -8.38
CA TYR A 159 -15.72 -2.68 -7.18
C TYR A 159 -14.45 -3.05 -6.42
N LEU A 160 -13.29 -2.72 -6.95
CA LEU A 160 -12.01 -2.91 -6.26
C LEU A 160 -11.78 -1.80 -5.23
N TYR A 161 -10.98 -2.08 -4.22
CA TYR A 161 -10.58 -1.07 -3.23
C TYR A 161 -9.81 0.10 -3.84
N THR A 162 -9.24 -0.10 -5.04
CA THR A 162 -8.44 0.87 -5.79
C THR A 162 -9.23 1.65 -6.84
N LYS A 163 -10.57 1.61 -6.82
CA LYS A 163 -11.45 2.23 -7.84
C LYS A 163 -11.13 3.69 -8.19
N ASP A 164 -10.69 4.47 -7.19
CA ASP A 164 -10.36 5.89 -7.34
C ASP A 164 -8.84 6.14 -7.50
N THR A 165 -8.09 5.11 -7.87
CA THR A 165 -6.63 5.15 -7.97
C THR A 165 -6.20 4.55 -9.30
N PRO A 166 -5.22 5.14 -10.01
CA PRO A 166 -4.67 4.51 -11.21
C PRO A 166 -3.95 3.20 -10.87
N ASP A 167 -3.86 2.31 -11.85
CA ASP A 167 -3.07 1.11 -11.71
C ASP A 167 -1.57 1.48 -11.56
N PRO A 168 -0.80 0.71 -10.79
CA PRO A 168 0.60 1.04 -10.56
C PRO A 168 1.44 0.83 -11.82
N ASP A 169 2.29 1.80 -12.14
CA ASP A 169 3.26 1.67 -13.23
C ASP A 169 4.43 0.76 -12.85
N LEU A 170 4.84 0.79 -11.57
CA LEU A 170 5.98 0.06 -11.04
C LEU A 170 5.64 -0.57 -9.69
N ILE A 171 5.98 -1.84 -9.53
CA ILE A 171 5.98 -2.52 -8.23
C ILE A 171 7.42 -2.80 -7.82
N ILE A 172 7.82 -2.25 -6.67
CA ILE A 172 9.12 -2.49 -6.07
C ILE A 172 8.96 -3.51 -4.93
N ARG A 173 9.70 -4.60 -4.98
CA ARG A 173 9.79 -5.55 -3.85
C ARG A 173 11.21 -5.65 -3.35
N THR A 174 11.35 -5.37 -2.06
CA THR A 174 12.60 -5.46 -1.31
C THR A 174 12.85 -6.87 -0.79
N SER A 175 14.08 -7.15 -0.36
CA SER A 175 14.45 -8.33 0.43
C SER A 175 14.66 -9.63 -0.35
N GLY A 176 15.02 -9.56 -1.64
CA GLY A 176 15.43 -10.72 -2.44
C GLY A 176 14.30 -11.67 -2.83
N GLU A 177 13.04 -11.24 -2.73
CA GLU A 177 11.88 -12.06 -3.03
C GLU A 177 11.28 -11.66 -4.38
N SER A 178 11.18 -12.59 -5.32
CA SER A 178 10.68 -12.34 -6.70
C SER A 178 9.25 -12.85 -6.87
N ARG A 179 8.30 -12.31 -6.12
CA ARG A 179 6.87 -12.63 -6.18
C ARG A 179 6.03 -11.47 -5.65
N LEU A 180 4.75 -11.36 -6.06
CA LEU A 180 3.83 -10.31 -5.61
C LEU A 180 3.13 -10.61 -4.28
N SER A 181 3.07 -11.87 -3.87
CA SER A 181 2.47 -12.30 -2.60
C SER A 181 1.08 -11.71 -2.35
N ASN A 182 0.18 -11.91 -3.32
CA ASN A 182 -1.21 -11.47 -3.21
C ASN A 182 -1.40 -9.94 -3.14
N PHE A 183 -0.43 -9.16 -3.65
CA PHE A 183 -0.48 -7.70 -3.67
C PHE A 183 -0.86 -7.18 -5.05
N LEU A 184 -1.96 -6.42 -5.15
CA LEU A 184 -2.44 -5.70 -6.34
C LEU A 184 -2.41 -6.52 -7.64
N MET A 185 -2.82 -7.81 -7.60
CA MET A 185 -2.63 -8.74 -8.72
C MET A 185 -3.39 -8.31 -9.99
N TYR A 186 -4.61 -7.77 -9.84
CA TYR A 186 -5.38 -7.25 -10.97
C TYR A 186 -4.77 -5.97 -11.50
N GLN A 187 -4.50 -5.04 -10.60
CA GLN A 187 -3.97 -3.72 -10.93
C GLN A 187 -2.56 -3.78 -11.51
N ALA A 188 -1.80 -4.84 -11.18
CA ALA A 188 -0.41 -5.04 -11.61
C ALA A 188 -0.28 -5.67 -13.00
N SER A 189 -1.38 -5.91 -13.72
CA SER A 189 -1.37 -6.65 -14.99
C SER A 189 -0.39 -6.11 -16.03
N TYR A 190 -0.14 -4.81 -16.01
CA TYR A 190 0.82 -4.13 -16.90
C TYR A 190 1.91 -3.37 -16.14
N SER A 191 2.06 -3.62 -14.85
CA SER A 191 3.11 -2.99 -14.05
C SER A 191 4.48 -3.57 -14.38
N GLU A 192 5.49 -2.72 -14.43
CA GLU A 192 6.87 -3.16 -14.37
C GLU A 192 7.22 -3.66 -12.97
N LEU A 193 8.10 -4.67 -12.88
CA LEU A 193 8.52 -5.25 -11.59
C LEU A 193 9.99 -4.96 -11.36
N TYR A 194 10.31 -4.47 -10.16
CA TYR A 194 11.67 -4.25 -9.68
C TYR A 194 11.89 -5.05 -8.40
N PHE A 195 12.86 -5.95 -8.41
CA PHE A 195 13.24 -6.77 -7.25
C PHE A 195 14.63 -6.39 -6.77
N THR A 196 14.81 -6.28 -5.46
CA THR A 196 16.12 -5.97 -4.85
C THR A 196 16.35 -6.76 -3.58
N ASP A 197 17.59 -7.13 -3.31
CA ASP A 197 18.00 -7.85 -2.11
C ASP A 197 18.03 -6.95 -0.86
N ILE A 198 18.00 -5.64 -1.05
CA ILE A 198 18.05 -4.66 0.03
C ILE A 198 16.82 -4.84 0.93
N LEU A 199 17.03 -4.95 2.24
CA LEU A 199 15.96 -5.04 3.23
C LEU A 199 15.26 -3.68 3.38
N TRP A 200 13.94 -3.69 3.61
CA TRP A 200 13.15 -2.46 3.64
C TRP A 200 13.71 -1.36 4.55
N PRO A 201 14.18 -1.61 5.80
CA PRO A 201 14.75 -0.54 6.61
C PRO A 201 15.97 0.15 6.01
N ASP A 202 16.74 -0.57 5.16
CA ASP A 202 17.94 -0.05 4.49
C ASP A 202 17.68 0.43 3.06
N PHE A 203 16.44 0.31 2.57
CA PHE A 203 16.06 0.76 1.23
C PHE A 203 15.98 2.29 1.20
N SER A 204 17.11 2.92 0.88
CA SER A 204 17.31 4.38 0.92
C SER A 204 16.58 5.12 -0.20
N LYS A 205 16.55 6.47 -0.10
CA LYS A 205 16.10 7.36 -1.19
C LYS A 205 16.88 7.11 -2.49
N ASP A 206 18.19 6.84 -2.40
CA ASP A 206 19.01 6.58 -3.58
C ASP A 206 18.66 5.24 -4.22
N ASN A 207 18.38 4.20 -3.42
CA ASN A 207 17.89 2.92 -3.92
C ASN A 207 16.53 3.07 -4.61
N PHE A 208 15.65 3.90 -4.05
CA PHE A 208 14.37 4.22 -4.67
C PHE A 208 14.54 4.95 -5.99
N LYS A 209 15.37 6.01 -6.04
CA LYS A 209 15.69 6.74 -7.28
C LYS A 209 16.26 5.82 -8.34
N LYS A 210 17.20 4.92 -7.97
CA LYS A 210 17.74 3.91 -8.89
C LYS A 210 16.65 3.01 -9.48
N ALA A 211 15.67 2.58 -8.68
CA ALA A 211 14.55 1.78 -9.18
C ALA A 211 13.68 2.57 -10.19
N ILE A 212 13.47 3.86 -9.96
CA ILE A 212 12.73 4.74 -10.86
C ILE A 212 13.52 5.00 -12.14
N ASP A 213 14.85 5.23 -12.06
CA ASP A 213 15.71 5.42 -13.23
C ASP A 213 15.72 4.16 -14.10
N GLU A 214 15.82 2.97 -13.48
CA GLU A 214 15.74 1.70 -14.21
C GLU A 214 14.38 1.54 -14.90
N TYR A 215 13.27 1.83 -14.21
CA TYR A 215 11.94 1.83 -14.79
C TYR A 215 11.85 2.80 -15.98
N SER A 216 12.35 4.02 -15.85
CA SER A 216 12.30 5.06 -16.87
C SER A 216 13.05 4.68 -18.16
N ASN A 217 14.05 3.81 -18.04
CA ASN A 217 14.83 3.32 -19.17
C ASN A 217 14.22 2.07 -19.85
N ARG A 218 13.12 1.52 -19.32
CA ARG A 218 12.45 0.37 -19.92
C ARG A 218 11.56 0.77 -21.09
N ASN A 219 11.59 -0.03 -22.13
CA ASN A 219 10.68 0.16 -23.27
C ASN A 219 9.40 -0.66 -23.05
N ARG A 220 8.29 0.01 -22.75
CA ARG A 220 6.98 -0.61 -22.47
C ARG A 220 6.20 -0.81 -23.79
N ARG A 221 5.98 -2.06 -24.20
CA ARG A 221 5.34 -2.39 -25.49
C ARG A 221 3.84 -2.68 -25.42
N TYR A 222 3.25 -2.88 -24.25
CA TYR A 222 1.83 -3.17 -24.02
C TYR A 222 1.21 -4.19 -25.00
N GLY A 223 1.99 -5.20 -25.42
CA GLY A 223 1.55 -6.19 -26.39
C GLY A 223 1.52 -5.73 -27.86
N GLY A 224 1.95 -4.50 -28.15
CA GLY A 224 2.15 -3.98 -29.51
C GLY A 224 3.54 -4.31 -30.06
N LEU A 225 3.68 -4.30 -31.43
CA LEU A 225 4.97 -4.45 -32.11
C LEU A 225 5.87 -3.22 -31.92
#